data_c9c62e1c8a809b52f9b8838e812cd925
#
_entry.id   c9c62e1c8a809b52f9b8838e812cd925
#
_cell.length_a   1.000
_cell.length_b   1.000
_cell.length_c   1.000
_cell.angle_alpha   90.00
_cell.angle_beta   90.00
_cell.angle_gamma   90.00
#
_symmetry.space_group_name_H-M   'P 1'
#
loop_
_entity.id
_entity.type
_entity.pdbx_description
1 polymer ?
#
loop_
_entity_poly.entity_id
_entity_poly.type
_entity_poly.pdbx_seq_one_letter_code
_entity_poly.pdbx_strand_id
1 'polypeptide(L)'
;MGEPKIVVVDYHKGNLSSVARGLVRAGAAACTSDEPEQIRNADGLVIPGVGAFYDAIAFMRQSGEADAVLDAVAAGTPLLGICLGLQLFFERGDEGVPVDEGAVADGNTSEQAGGPWVDGLGIMRGSCTRLESSRLKVPHVGWDQVHMTPAGAADPLLAGFAEGANMYFTRRHREP
;
A
#
# COMPACT_ATOMS: atom_id res chain seq x y z
N MET A 1 15.10 9.52 24.33
CA MET A 1 14.80 8.58 23.24
C MET A 1 15.19 9.29 21.95
N GLY A 2 15.89 8.63 21.03
CA GLY A 2 16.19 9.21 19.71
C GLY A 2 14.90 9.42 18.89
N GLU A 3 14.98 10.22 17.82
CA GLU A 3 13.89 10.36 16.88
C GLU A 3 13.62 8.99 16.21
N PRO A 4 12.35 8.58 16.04
CA PRO A 4 12.03 7.30 15.41
C PRO A 4 12.49 7.30 13.95
N LYS A 5 13.20 6.23 13.56
CA LYS A 5 13.67 6.02 12.18
C LYS A 5 12.55 5.44 11.33
N ILE A 6 11.98 6.25 10.47
CA ILE A 6 10.95 5.83 9.52
C ILE A 6 11.58 5.54 8.17
N VAL A 7 11.38 4.34 7.64
CA VAL A 7 11.82 3.95 6.31
C VAL A 7 10.66 4.01 5.33
N VAL A 8 10.83 4.82 4.29
CA VAL A 8 9.95 4.82 3.10
C VAL A 8 10.52 3.81 2.12
N VAL A 9 9.80 2.70 1.93
CA VAL A 9 10.25 1.57 1.09
C VAL A 9 10.30 1.99 -0.37
N ASP A 10 11.45 1.78 -1.01
CA ASP A 10 11.74 2.18 -2.40
C ASP A 10 11.74 0.96 -3.35
N TYR A 11 10.58 0.50 -3.72
CA TYR A 11 10.41 -0.51 -4.78
C TYR A 11 10.22 0.12 -6.17
N HIS A 12 10.83 1.28 -6.41
CA HIS A 12 10.85 2.04 -7.66
C HIS A 12 9.47 2.50 -8.17
N LYS A 13 8.50 2.61 -7.29
CA LYS A 13 7.14 3.09 -7.59
C LYS A 13 6.72 4.17 -6.58
N GLY A 14 6.42 5.37 -7.05
CA GLY A 14 5.85 6.40 -6.21
C GLY A 14 6.68 7.67 -6.04
N ASN A 15 6.10 8.64 -5.35
CA ASN A 15 6.76 9.92 -5.04
C ASN A 15 7.42 9.89 -3.65
N LEU A 16 8.47 9.09 -3.52
CA LEU A 16 9.17 8.83 -2.27
C LEU A 16 9.68 10.10 -1.58
N SER A 17 10.28 11.00 -2.37
CA SER A 17 10.85 12.25 -1.83
C SER A 17 9.80 13.15 -1.18
N SER A 18 8.58 13.21 -1.71
CA SER A 18 7.50 13.99 -1.11
C SER A 18 7.00 13.36 0.18
N VAL A 19 6.91 12.04 0.25
CA VAL A 19 6.53 11.30 1.45
C VAL A 19 7.58 11.50 2.55
N ALA A 20 8.85 11.26 2.24
CA ALA A 20 9.95 11.44 3.20
C ALA A 20 10.01 12.87 3.75
N ARG A 21 9.87 13.89 2.88
CA ARG A 21 9.80 15.29 3.34
C ARG A 21 8.59 15.57 4.23
N GLY A 22 7.45 14.96 3.94
CA GLY A 22 6.25 15.09 4.78
C GLY A 22 6.49 14.54 6.18
N LEU A 23 7.07 13.35 6.27
CA LEU A 23 7.43 12.70 7.54
C LEU A 23 8.46 13.52 8.35
N VAL A 24 9.50 14.05 7.69
CA VAL A 24 10.48 14.92 8.35
C VAL A 24 9.82 16.18 8.90
N ARG A 25 8.88 16.80 8.17
CA ARG A 25 8.11 17.94 8.66
C ARG A 25 7.21 17.59 9.85
N ALA A 26 6.77 16.34 9.94
CA ALA A 26 6.03 15.83 11.08
C ALA A 26 6.91 15.43 12.28
N GLY A 27 8.24 15.60 12.18
CA GLY A 27 9.18 15.36 13.27
C GLY A 27 9.79 13.96 13.30
N ALA A 28 9.70 13.18 12.21
CA ALA A 28 10.33 11.88 12.12
C ALA A 28 11.70 11.93 11.43
N ALA A 29 12.63 11.06 11.83
CA ALA A 29 13.86 10.80 11.07
C ALA A 29 13.53 9.86 9.91
N ALA A 30 13.09 10.41 8.76
CA ALA A 30 12.66 9.63 7.61
C ALA A 30 13.72 9.53 6.52
N CYS A 31 13.92 8.32 5.98
CA CYS A 31 14.77 8.06 4.81
C CYS A 31 14.05 7.13 3.83
N THR A 32 14.50 7.11 2.57
CA THR A 32 14.10 6.11 1.58
C THR A 32 15.13 4.99 1.55
N SER A 33 14.68 3.75 1.38
CA SER A 33 15.58 2.60 1.25
C SER A 33 14.94 1.46 0.49
N ASP A 34 15.72 0.80 -0.36
CA ASP A 34 15.48 -0.47 -1.04
C ASP A 34 16.22 -1.63 -0.35
N GLU A 35 17.00 -1.35 0.68
CA GLU A 35 17.80 -2.34 1.40
C GLU A 35 16.96 -3.12 2.42
N PRO A 36 16.77 -4.46 2.26
CA PRO A 36 15.95 -5.27 3.14
C PRO A 36 16.33 -5.17 4.62
N GLU A 37 17.63 -5.07 4.93
CA GLU A 37 18.10 -4.93 6.32
C GLU A 37 17.68 -3.59 6.95
N GLN A 38 17.65 -2.51 6.18
CA GLN A 38 17.16 -1.23 6.68
C GLN A 38 15.66 -1.23 6.92
N ILE A 39 14.91 -1.96 6.06
CA ILE A 39 13.47 -2.15 6.19
C ILE A 39 13.17 -2.93 7.48
N ARG A 40 13.85 -4.06 7.73
CA ARG A 40 13.66 -4.88 8.94
C ARG A 40 13.93 -4.13 10.24
N ASN A 41 14.90 -3.22 10.21
CA ASN A 41 15.39 -2.52 11.40
C ASN A 41 14.80 -1.12 11.57
N ALA A 42 13.70 -0.79 10.87
CA ALA A 42 13.01 0.48 11.00
C ALA A 42 12.11 0.53 12.25
N ASP A 43 11.95 1.71 12.84
CA ASP A 43 10.96 1.96 13.91
C ASP A 43 9.55 2.13 13.35
N GLY A 44 9.41 2.37 12.05
CA GLY A 44 8.16 2.43 11.31
C GLY A 44 8.39 2.38 9.81
N LEU A 45 7.44 1.84 9.08
CA LEU A 45 7.51 1.68 7.63
C LEU A 45 6.41 2.49 6.93
N VAL A 46 6.74 3.08 5.79
CA VAL A 46 5.77 3.66 4.88
C VAL A 46 5.96 3.06 3.50
N ILE A 47 4.90 2.50 2.94
CA ILE A 47 4.87 1.98 1.57
C ILE A 47 4.00 2.91 0.72
N PRO A 48 4.58 3.90 0.01
CA PRO A 48 3.86 4.66 -0.99
C PRO A 48 3.84 3.88 -2.31
N GLY A 49 2.94 4.22 -3.23
CA GLY A 49 3.00 3.59 -4.53
C GLY A 49 2.08 4.19 -5.58
N VAL A 50 2.49 4.00 -6.84
CA VAL A 50 1.71 4.28 -8.05
C VAL A 50 1.97 3.17 -9.06
N GLY A 51 1.02 2.89 -9.94
CA GLY A 51 1.16 1.86 -10.97
C GLY A 51 0.29 0.65 -10.70
N ALA A 52 0.64 -0.49 -11.29
CA ALA A 52 -0.14 -1.72 -11.21
C ALA A 52 0.30 -2.59 -10.01
N PHE A 53 -0.66 -3.25 -9.41
CA PHE A 53 -0.48 -4.14 -8.27
C PHE A 53 0.52 -5.27 -8.58
N TYR A 54 0.35 -5.94 -9.73
CA TYR A 54 1.22 -7.04 -10.15
C TYR A 54 2.69 -6.63 -10.23
N ASP A 55 2.99 -5.55 -10.95
CA ASP A 55 4.37 -5.07 -11.13
C ASP A 55 5.04 -4.73 -9.80
N ALA A 56 4.27 -4.13 -8.89
CA ALA A 56 4.77 -3.71 -7.59
C ALA A 56 5.13 -4.91 -6.72
N ILE A 57 4.21 -5.86 -6.58
CA ILE A 57 4.45 -7.03 -5.73
C ILE A 57 5.52 -7.97 -6.29
N ALA A 58 5.57 -8.11 -7.63
CA ALA A 58 6.60 -8.91 -8.30
C ALA A 58 7.99 -8.34 -8.02
N PHE A 59 8.15 -7.01 -8.14
CA PHE A 59 9.41 -6.35 -7.82
C PHE A 59 9.80 -6.53 -6.35
N MET A 60 8.90 -6.24 -5.41
CA MET A 60 9.19 -6.36 -3.97
C MET A 60 9.58 -7.78 -3.56
N ARG A 61 9.01 -8.80 -4.21
CA ARG A 61 9.40 -10.20 -3.98
C ARG A 61 10.78 -10.50 -4.53
N GLN A 62 11.06 -10.06 -5.75
CA GLN A 62 12.34 -10.29 -6.40
C GLN A 62 13.51 -9.61 -5.66
N SER A 63 13.28 -8.42 -5.11
CA SER A 63 14.28 -7.66 -4.34
C SER A 63 14.48 -8.14 -2.90
N GLY A 64 13.52 -8.95 -2.36
CA GLY A 64 13.49 -9.35 -0.95
C GLY A 64 12.86 -8.32 -0.01
N GLU A 65 12.35 -7.21 -0.53
CA GLU A 65 11.68 -6.17 0.25
C GLU A 65 10.35 -6.68 0.83
N ALA A 66 9.62 -7.55 0.11
CA ALA A 66 8.37 -8.14 0.60
C ALA A 66 8.60 -8.91 1.90
N ASP A 67 9.62 -9.78 1.93
CA ASP A 67 9.97 -10.56 3.12
C ASP A 67 10.42 -9.63 4.27
N ALA A 68 11.21 -8.60 3.94
CA ALA A 68 11.67 -7.64 4.93
C ALA A 68 10.52 -6.85 5.58
N VAL A 69 9.51 -6.45 4.78
CA VAL A 69 8.29 -5.81 5.30
C VAL A 69 7.51 -6.76 6.19
N LEU A 70 7.32 -8.02 5.77
CA LEU A 70 6.60 -9.02 6.55
C LEU A 70 7.30 -9.33 7.87
N ASP A 71 8.63 -9.45 7.87
CA ASP A 71 9.44 -9.65 9.08
C ASP A 71 9.26 -8.48 10.07
N ALA A 72 9.34 -7.23 9.56
CA ALA A 72 9.15 -6.04 10.38
C ALA A 72 7.74 -5.96 10.97
N VAL A 73 6.71 -6.25 10.18
CA VAL A 73 5.31 -6.29 10.65
C VAL A 73 5.11 -7.38 11.70
N ALA A 74 5.68 -8.56 11.50
CA ALA A 74 5.64 -9.65 12.49
C ALA A 74 6.34 -9.28 13.79
N ALA A 75 7.37 -8.43 13.74
CA ALA A 75 8.05 -7.87 14.91
C ALA A 75 7.25 -6.74 15.60
N GLY A 76 6.13 -6.29 15.02
CA GLY A 76 5.27 -5.24 15.56
C GLY A 76 5.61 -3.82 15.08
N THR A 77 6.44 -3.68 14.05
CA THR A 77 6.77 -2.37 13.45
C THR A 77 5.50 -1.75 12.82
N PRO A 78 5.14 -0.50 13.18
CA PRO A 78 4.03 0.21 12.57
C PRO A 78 4.21 0.38 11.06
N LEU A 79 3.13 0.17 10.31
CA LEU A 79 3.13 0.21 8.85
C LEU A 79 2.03 1.14 8.32
N LEU A 80 2.39 2.04 7.40
CA LEU A 80 1.47 2.93 6.68
C LEU A 80 1.54 2.68 5.17
N GLY A 81 0.41 2.35 4.56
CA GLY A 81 0.27 2.26 3.10
C GLY A 81 -0.36 3.51 2.50
N ILE A 82 0.16 3.98 1.37
CA ILE A 82 -0.39 5.12 0.64
C ILE A 82 -0.72 4.70 -0.79
N CYS A 83 -2.00 4.79 -1.16
CA CYS A 83 -2.52 4.44 -2.49
C CYS A 83 -2.19 2.98 -2.85
N LEU A 84 -1.43 2.72 -3.91
CA LEU A 84 -0.99 1.36 -4.27
C LEU A 84 -0.32 0.63 -3.09
N GLY A 85 0.49 1.34 -2.29
CA GLY A 85 1.14 0.74 -1.12
C GLY A 85 0.15 0.18 -0.09
N LEU A 86 -1.01 0.82 0.11
CA LEU A 86 -2.09 0.27 0.93
C LEU A 86 -2.70 -0.97 0.28
N GLN A 87 -2.89 -0.95 -1.03
CA GLN A 87 -3.49 -2.06 -1.77
C GLN A 87 -2.65 -3.33 -1.66
N LEU A 88 -1.32 -3.20 -1.65
CA LEU A 88 -0.40 -4.34 -1.49
C LEU A 88 -0.54 -5.08 -0.15
N PHE A 89 -1.16 -4.49 0.87
CA PHE A 89 -1.38 -5.15 2.17
C PHE A 89 -2.39 -6.28 2.12
N PHE A 90 -3.30 -6.26 1.14
CA PHE A 90 -4.33 -7.27 1.00
C PHE A 90 -3.77 -8.62 0.54
N GLU A 91 -4.59 -9.68 0.68
CA GLU A 91 -4.20 -11.04 0.31
C GLU A 91 -3.92 -11.17 -1.19
N ARG A 92 -4.62 -10.36 -2.03
CA ARG A 92 -4.48 -10.45 -3.49
C ARG A 92 -5.03 -9.21 -4.22
N GLY A 93 -4.60 -9.05 -5.47
CA GLY A 93 -5.10 -8.02 -6.39
C GLY A 93 -5.21 -8.51 -7.82
N ASP A 94 -6.00 -7.81 -8.64
CA ASP A 94 -6.28 -8.16 -10.05
C ASP A 94 -5.62 -7.19 -11.05
N GLU A 95 -5.04 -6.09 -10.58
CA GLU A 95 -4.50 -5.05 -11.48
C GLU A 95 -3.17 -5.45 -12.11
N GLY A 96 -3.14 -5.43 -13.44
CA GLY A 96 -1.93 -5.68 -14.22
C GLY A 96 -1.51 -7.13 -14.28
N VAL A 97 -2.31 -8.06 -13.76
CA VAL A 97 -2.03 -9.49 -13.85
C VAL A 97 -2.06 -9.92 -15.33
N PRO A 98 -0.98 -10.54 -15.84
CA PRO A 98 -0.95 -11.05 -17.21
C PRO A 98 -2.04 -12.09 -17.44
N VAL A 99 -2.75 -11.99 -18.58
CA VAL A 99 -3.81 -12.92 -18.96
C VAL A 99 -3.38 -13.94 -20.02
N ASP A 100 -2.12 -13.87 -20.48
CA ASP A 100 -1.59 -14.73 -21.51
C ASP A 100 -1.16 -16.08 -20.92
N GLU A 101 -1.45 -17.17 -21.65
CA GLU A 101 -1.20 -18.57 -21.25
C GLU A 101 0.27 -18.90 -20.88
N GLY A 102 1.21 -17.98 -21.12
CA GLY A 102 2.63 -18.14 -20.78
C GLY A 102 3.11 -17.35 -19.54
N ALA A 103 2.26 -16.52 -18.95
CA ALA A 103 2.66 -15.59 -17.90
C ALA A 103 2.44 -16.11 -16.46
N VAL A 104 1.87 -17.31 -16.31
CA VAL A 104 1.57 -17.94 -15.01
C VAL A 104 2.80 -18.55 -14.34
N ALA A 105 3.99 -18.15 -14.74
CA ALA A 105 5.23 -18.89 -14.41
C ALA A 105 5.89 -18.49 -13.08
N ASP A 106 5.38 -17.50 -12.34
CA ASP A 106 6.04 -17.05 -11.08
C ASP A 106 5.51 -17.76 -9.81
N GLY A 107 4.52 -18.64 -9.97
CA GLY A 107 3.91 -19.37 -8.85
C GLY A 107 3.02 -18.53 -7.93
N ASN A 108 2.91 -17.23 -8.17
CA ASN A 108 2.17 -16.27 -7.34
C ASN A 108 0.85 -15.81 -7.95
N THR A 109 0.55 -16.23 -9.18
CA THR A 109 -0.73 -15.93 -9.85
C THR A 109 -1.67 -17.11 -9.75
N SER A 110 -2.93 -16.88 -9.42
CA SER A 110 -3.96 -17.91 -9.36
C SER A 110 -5.19 -17.49 -10.14
N GLU A 111 -5.81 -18.43 -10.85
CA GLU A 111 -7.15 -18.26 -11.40
C GLU A 111 -8.18 -18.65 -10.32
N GLN A 112 -8.92 -17.66 -9.85
CA GLN A 112 -10.09 -17.86 -9.00
C GLN A 112 -11.30 -17.21 -9.66
N ALA A 113 -12.51 -17.48 -9.14
CA ALA A 113 -13.72 -16.88 -9.65
C ALA A 113 -13.57 -15.35 -9.76
N GLY A 114 -13.59 -14.80 -10.97
CA GLY A 114 -13.43 -13.36 -11.24
C GLY A 114 -12.22 -12.98 -12.06
N GLY A 115 -11.34 -13.89 -12.44
CA GLY A 115 -10.15 -13.65 -13.29
C GLY A 115 -8.82 -13.98 -12.62
N PRO A 116 -7.70 -13.69 -13.29
CA PRO A 116 -6.39 -13.93 -12.73
C PRO A 116 -6.11 -12.99 -11.57
N TRP A 117 -5.47 -13.51 -10.52
CA TRP A 117 -5.08 -12.81 -9.31
C TRP A 117 -3.59 -12.97 -9.07
N VAL A 118 -2.97 -11.97 -8.46
CA VAL A 118 -1.65 -12.09 -7.85
C VAL A 118 -1.78 -11.91 -6.34
N ASP A 119 -1.05 -12.73 -5.58
CA ASP A 119 -1.01 -12.62 -4.14
C ASP A 119 -0.30 -11.34 -3.72
N GLY A 120 -0.87 -10.61 -2.76
CA GLY A 120 -0.28 -9.45 -2.12
C GLY A 120 0.61 -9.82 -0.94
N LEU A 121 0.79 -8.90 0.01
CA LEU A 121 1.56 -9.14 1.23
C LEU A 121 0.77 -9.96 2.27
N GLY A 122 -0.56 -10.05 2.15
CA GLY A 122 -1.40 -10.83 3.06
C GLY A 122 -1.45 -10.32 4.50
N ILE A 123 -1.09 -9.07 4.73
CA ILE A 123 -1.14 -8.41 6.05
C ILE A 123 -2.59 -8.17 6.47
N MET A 124 -3.43 -7.85 5.50
CA MET A 124 -4.87 -7.61 5.67
C MET A 124 -5.67 -8.61 4.84
N ARG A 125 -6.79 -9.08 5.39
CA ARG A 125 -7.69 -9.97 4.66
C ARG A 125 -8.44 -9.24 3.57
N GLY A 126 -8.71 -9.95 2.47
CA GLY A 126 -9.52 -9.47 1.36
C GLY A 126 -8.73 -9.27 0.09
N SER A 127 -9.34 -8.61 -0.88
CA SER A 127 -8.77 -8.46 -2.22
C SER A 127 -8.96 -7.04 -2.75
N CYS A 128 -7.95 -6.54 -3.44
CA CYS A 128 -8.01 -5.27 -4.15
C CYS A 128 -8.50 -5.54 -5.58
N THR A 129 -9.69 -5.03 -5.93
CA THR A 129 -10.33 -5.26 -7.22
C THR A 129 -10.70 -3.96 -7.92
N ARG A 130 -10.77 -4.03 -9.26
CA ARG A 130 -11.22 -2.89 -10.05
C ARG A 130 -12.65 -2.49 -9.66
N LEU A 131 -12.88 -1.17 -9.54
CA LEU A 131 -14.22 -0.62 -9.37
C LEU A 131 -15.05 -0.87 -10.64
N GLU A 132 -16.23 -1.43 -10.45
CA GLU A 132 -17.22 -1.61 -11.50
C GLU A 132 -18.41 -0.70 -11.27
N SER A 133 -18.84 0.03 -12.29
CA SER A 133 -20.02 0.85 -12.24
C SER A 133 -20.64 1.00 -13.62
N SER A 134 -21.94 0.72 -13.72
CA SER A 134 -22.73 1.00 -14.93
C SER A 134 -23.22 2.46 -15.00
N ARG A 135 -23.11 3.22 -13.91
CA ARG A 135 -23.65 4.58 -13.77
C ARG A 135 -22.60 5.66 -13.62
N LEU A 136 -21.45 5.34 -13.03
CA LEU A 136 -20.41 6.29 -12.71
C LEU A 136 -19.15 5.98 -13.50
N LYS A 137 -18.42 7.04 -13.84
CA LYS A 137 -17.14 6.89 -14.53
C LYS A 137 -16.09 6.31 -13.58
N VAL A 138 -15.36 5.29 -14.04
CA VAL A 138 -14.16 4.76 -13.37
C VAL A 138 -12.94 5.21 -14.17
N PRO A 139 -11.91 5.78 -13.53
CA PRO A 139 -11.73 5.98 -12.08
C PRO A 139 -12.64 7.06 -11.49
N HIS A 140 -12.93 6.94 -10.19
CA HIS A 140 -13.51 8.04 -9.42
C HIS A 140 -12.40 9.06 -9.14
N VAL A 141 -12.58 10.27 -9.66
CA VAL A 141 -11.64 11.38 -9.49
C VAL A 141 -12.42 12.60 -9.03
N GLY A 142 -12.11 13.11 -7.85
CA GLY A 142 -12.82 14.28 -7.32
C GLY A 142 -12.67 14.47 -5.81
N TRP A 143 -13.30 15.55 -5.34
CA TRP A 143 -13.41 15.84 -3.92
C TRP A 143 -14.55 15.03 -3.31
N ASP A 144 -14.29 14.45 -2.14
CA ASP A 144 -15.29 13.75 -1.33
C ASP A 144 -15.01 13.96 0.15
N GLN A 145 -16.01 13.76 0.97
CA GLN A 145 -15.88 13.90 2.42
C GLN A 145 -15.41 12.60 3.04
N VAL A 146 -14.51 12.74 4.02
CA VAL A 146 -14.04 11.60 4.82
C VAL A 146 -14.85 11.54 6.11
N HIS A 147 -15.54 10.43 6.30
CA HIS A 147 -16.29 10.12 7.51
C HIS A 147 -15.57 9.04 8.30
N MET A 148 -15.24 9.34 9.55
CA MET A 148 -14.53 8.40 10.39
C MET A 148 -15.46 7.33 10.96
N THR A 149 -15.00 6.08 10.88
CA THR A 149 -15.61 5.00 11.67
C THR A 149 -15.31 5.20 13.16
N PRO A 150 -16.04 4.54 14.08
CA PRO A 150 -15.70 4.59 15.51
C PRO A 150 -14.25 4.18 15.81
N ALA A 151 -13.72 3.21 15.09
CA ALA A 151 -12.33 2.79 15.21
C ALA A 151 -11.36 3.88 14.71
N GLY A 152 -11.66 4.50 13.54
CA GLY A 152 -10.85 5.59 13.01
C GLY A 152 -10.83 6.82 13.91
N ALA A 153 -11.94 7.17 14.53
CA ALA A 153 -12.01 8.29 15.48
C ALA A 153 -11.21 8.06 16.77
N ALA A 154 -10.95 6.79 17.13
CA ALA A 154 -10.13 6.40 18.27
C ALA A 154 -8.65 6.19 17.92
N ASP A 155 -8.29 6.20 16.64
CA ASP A 155 -6.93 5.93 16.18
C ASP A 155 -6.03 7.16 16.35
N PRO A 156 -4.86 7.03 17.00
CA PRO A 156 -3.92 8.14 17.18
C PRO A 156 -3.44 8.77 15.86
N LEU A 157 -3.38 8.02 14.77
CA LEU A 157 -2.98 8.51 13.45
C LEU A 157 -3.94 9.59 12.92
N LEU A 158 -5.24 9.49 13.29
CA LEU A 158 -6.27 10.42 12.86
C LEU A 158 -6.60 11.48 13.92
N ALA A 159 -5.80 11.57 15.00
CA ALA A 159 -6.01 12.56 16.05
C ALA A 159 -5.97 13.97 15.47
N GLY A 160 -7.05 14.76 15.71
CA GLY A 160 -7.20 16.12 15.18
C GLY A 160 -7.71 16.19 13.74
N PHE A 161 -7.98 15.06 13.09
CA PHE A 161 -8.64 15.06 11.78
C PHE A 161 -10.10 15.47 11.92
N ALA A 162 -10.56 16.41 11.10
CA ALA A 162 -11.93 16.90 11.17
C ALA A 162 -12.91 15.94 10.49
N GLU A 163 -13.99 15.56 11.19
CA GLU A 163 -15.09 14.81 10.60
C GLU A 163 -15.69 15.56 9.40
N GLY A 164 -15.93 14.87 8.29
CA GLY A 164 -16.43 15.45 7.06
C GLY A 164 -15.42 16.33 6.31
N ALA A 165 -14.12 16.23 6.61
CA ALA A 165 -13.09 16.95 5.87
C ALA A 165 -13.08 16.55 4.40
N ASN A 166 -12.99 17.53 3.51
CA ASN A 166 -12.89 17.29 2.08
C ASN A 166 -11.47 16.83 1.72
N MET A 167 -11.37 15.70 1.02
CA MET A 167 -10.15 15.19 0.44
C MET A 167 -10.32 14.91 -1.04
N TYR A 168 -9.23 15.03 -1.79
CA TYR A 168 -9.22 14.71 -3.22
C TYR A 168 -8.85 13.25 -3.43
N PHE A 169 -9.74 12.50 -4.07
CA PHE A 169 -9.57 11.09 -4.35
C PHE A 169 -9.29 10.82 -5.82
N THR A 170 -8.45 9.81 -6.05
CA THR A 170 -8.27 9.17 -7.35
C THR A 170 -8.33 7.67 -7.13
N ARG A 171 -9.50 7.06 -7.39
CA ARG A 171 -9.73 5.64 -7.09
C ARG A 171 -10.11 4.89 -8.36
N ARG A 172 -9.36 3.83 -8.67
CA ARG A 172 -9.69 2.87 -9.73
C ARG A 172 -10.09 1.51 -9.15
N HIS A 173 -9.57 1.17 -7.97
CA HIS A 173 -9.78 -0.08 -7.27
C HIS A 173 -10.51 0.14 -5.96
N ARG A 174 -11.11 -0.91 -5.43
CA ARG A 174 -11.73 -0.97 -4.12
C ARG A 174 -11.04 -2.04 -3.28
N GLU A 175 -10.95 -1.75 -2.03
CA GLU A 175 -10.61 -2.65 -0.95
C GLU A 175 -11.93 -3.13 -0.28
N PRO A 176 -11.91 -4.22 0.49
CA PRO A 176 -13.08 -4.75 1.19
C PRO A 176 -13.75 -3.75 2.14
#